data_7b49b14066a02802d1ebebbfdb949991
#
_entry.id   7b49b14066a02802d1ebebbfdb949991
#
_cell.length_a   1.000
_cell.length_b   1.000
_cell.length_c   1.000
_cell.angle_alpha   90.00
_cell.angle_beta   90.00
_cell.angle_gamma   90.00
#
_symmetry.space_group_name_H-M   'P 1'
#
loop_
_entity.id
_entity.type
_entity.pdbx_description
1 polymer ?
#
loop_
_entity_poly.entity_id
_entity_poly.type
_entity_poly.pdbx_seq_one_letter_code
_entity_poly.pdbx_strand_id
1 'polypeptide(L)'
;SGIAYYQATLDNVPLFAGDNTVTLQCLSADGNDSIAVDNFEVTYRRDYVAGTDDTLIFEPDNGSRYLFNGFSSDTLAACDITDPNVVMRITDYTVSGPDGDGKYSIEFEPASGGDSYYVLTSAAVKTPDALTEDSASSLFDTGNGADYLLITHREIGWDVNGDPLPWLDDLVALREDQGHRVQVVDIEDIYDEFSYGIKRPRALKDFISYAYSNWRAPAPQYVLLVGDSTYDPKDHWLEGDTTAYLPAYLIFVDYKGETVTDEWFVTISGDDAIPDMYIGRLPAADAAEAATMAATIIAYETTPNSKFSDPSAWEKNILLIADNQREGQDYLYEADFAAMNDAAADLLPAYMNPQ
;
A
#
# COMPACT_ATOMS: atom_id res chain seq x y z
N SER A 1 30.38 7.56 -0.61
CA SER A 1 29.46 6.67 0.09
C SER A 1 28.07 6.86 -0.50
N GLY A 2 27.51 5.86 -1.12
CA GLY A 2 26.18 5.89 -1.70
C GLY A 2 25.42 4.65 -1.24
N ILE A 3 24.09 4.75 -1.12
CA ILE A 3 23.22 3.61 -0.95
C ILE A 3 23.09 2.96 -2.33
N ALA A 4 23.33 1.65 -2.42
CA ALA A 4 23.17 0.90 -3.66
C ALA A 4 22.27 -0.31 -3.41
N TYR A 5 21.28 -0.50 -4.26
CA TYR A 5 20.50 -1.73 -4.30
C TYR A 5 21.34 -2.83 -4.97
N TYR A 6 21.39 -3.99 -4.34
CA TYR A 6 22.12 -5.12 -4.85
C TYR A 6 21.29 -6.39 -4.78
N GLN A 7 21.22 -7.11 -5.89
CA GLN A 7 20.58 -8.43 -5.97
C GLN A 7 21.60 -9.46 -6.42
N ALA A 8 21.66 -10.59 -5.74
CA ALA A 8 22.51 -11.70 -6.10
C ALA A 8 21.71 -13.00 -6.18
N THR A 9 21.98 -13.81 -7.19
CA THR A 9 21.42 -15.16 -7.34
C THR A 9 22.53 -16.18 -7.19
N LEU A 10 22.30 -17.20 -6.38
CA LEU A 10 23.21 -18.33 -6.18
C LEU A 10 22.53 -19.60 -6.67
N ASP A 11 23.04 -20.17 -7.75
CA ASP A 11 22.51 -21.41 -8.33
C ASP A 11 23.17 -22.64 -7.72
N ASN A 12 22.41 -23.74 -7.64
CA ASN A 12 22.87 -25.05 -7.22
C ASN A 12 23.53 -25.11 -5.82
N VAL A 13 23.02 -24.26 -4.90
CA VAL A 13 23.47 -24.34 -3.50
C VAL A 13 22.89 -25.59 -2.86
N PRO A 14 23.74 -26.44 -2.23
CA PRO A 14 23.25 -27.63 -1.54
C PRO A 14 22.45 -27.22 -0.30
N LEU A 15 21.19 -27.66 -0.23
CA LEU A 15 20.36 -27.55 0.95
C LEU A 15 20.32 -28.86 1.71
N PHE A 16 20.31 -28.77 3.03
CA PHE A 16 20.30 -29.93 3.93
C PHE A 16 18.95 -30.05 4.62
N ALA A 17 18.58 -31.27 5.01
CA ALA A 17 17.43 -31.46 5.87
C ALA A 17 17.71 -30.80 7.24
N GLY A 18 16.77 -29.97 7.73
CA GLY A 18 16.94 -29.18 8.93
C GLY A 18 17.40 -27.74 8.65
N ASP A 19 18.14 -27.17 9.60
CA ASP A 19 18.53 -25.76 9.53
C ASP A 19 19.59 -25.49 8.46
N ASN A 20 19.35 -24.48 7.65
CA ASN A 20 20.29 -23.95 6.69
C ASN A 20 20.60 -22.50 7.08
N THR A 21 21.87 -22.10 7.01
CA THR A 21 22.31 -20.76 7.42
C THR A 21 22.80 -19.98 6.20
N VAL A 22 22.24 -18.81 5.98
CA VAL A 22 22.74 -17.82 5.03
C VAL A 22 23.54 -16.78 5.81
N THR A 23 24.80 -16.55 5.42
CA THR A 23 25.65 -15.54 6.05
C THR A 23 25.94 -14.43 5.05
N LEU A 24 25.59 -13.21 5.42
CA LEU A 24 25.93 -11.98 4.70
C LEU A 24 27.07 -11.29 5.44
N GLN A 25 28.11 -10.93 4.74
CA GLN A 25 29.28 -10.27 5.31
C GLN A 25 29.60 -8.98 4.55
N CYS A 26 29.63 -7.88 5.28
CA CYS A 26 30.21 -6.63 4.78
C CYS A 26 31.73 -6.77 4.68
N LEU A 27 32.28 -6.41 3.55
CA LEU A 27 33.73 -6.50 3.27
C LEU A 27 34.43 -5.12 3.26
N SER A 28 33.83 -4.11 3.86
CA SER A 28 34.42 -2.79 3.94
C SER A 28 35.69 -2.79 4.78
N ALA A 29 36.72 -2.13 4.27
CA ALA A 29 37.99 -1.94 5.00
C ALA A 29 37.85 -0.99 6.20
N ASP A 30 36.81 -0.17 6.20
CA ASP A 30 36.61 0.95 7.13
C ASP A 30 35.65 0.58 8.29
N GLY A 31 35.01 -0.60 8.21
CA GLY A 31 34.11 -1.10 9.27
C GLY A 31 32.79 -0.32 9.44
N ASN A 32 32.45 0.55 8.50
CA ASN A 32 31.30 1.45 8.55
C ASN A 32 30.18 1.12 7.56
N ASP A 33 30.25 -0.04 6.89
CA ASP A 33 29.17 -0.47 6.00
C ASP A 33 28.04 -1.12 6.80
N SER A 34 26.83 -0.83 6.42
CA SER A 34 25.63 -1.52 6.90
C SER A 34 24.89 -2.15 5.72
N ILE A 35 24.30 -3.31 5.95
CA ILE A 35 23.46 -4.02 4.99
C ILE A 35 22.06 -4.07 5.58
N ALA A 36 21.08 -3.57 4.84
CA ALA A 36 19.68 -3.87 5.07
C ALA A 36 19.27 -5.03 4.14
N VAL A 37 18.67 -6.07 4.68
CA VAL A 37 18.17 -7.20 3.90
C VAL A 37 16.68 -6.98 3.70
N ASP A 38 16.27 -6.76 2.46
CA ASP A 38 14.86 -6.62 2.09
C ASP A 38 14.18 -7.99 2.10
N ASN A 39 14.66 -8.91 1.27
CA ASN A 39 14.17 -10.30 1.24
C ASN A 39 15.25 -11.26 0.75
N PHE A 40 15.01 -12.53 0.96
CA PHE A 40 15.67 -13.58 0.19
C PHE A 40 14.67 -14.67 -0.19
N GLU A 41 14.85 -15.22 -1.37
CA GLU A 41 14.02 -16.27 -1.92
C GLU A 41 14.83 -17.55 -2.07
N VAL A 42 14.25 -18.69 -1.71
CA VAL A 42 14.89 -20.00 -1.85
C VAL A 42 13.97 -20.91 -2.67
N THR A 43 14.41 -21.24 -3.88
CA THR A 43 13.72 -22.23 -4.74
C THR A 43 14.40 -23.58 -4.63
N TYR A 44 13.67 -24.61 -4.23
CA TYR A 44 14.19 -25.94 -4.06
C TYR A 44 13.19 -27.01 -4.46
N ARG A 45 13.69 -28.21 -4.78
CA ARG A 45 12.85 -29.38 -5.02
C ARG A 45 12.59 -30.10 -3.70
N ARG A 46 11.34 -30.49 -3.48
CA ARG A 46 10.93 -31.32 -2.34
C ARG A 46 10.06 -32.47 -2.80
N ASP A 47 10.03 -33.54 -2.02
CA ASP A 47 9.08 -34.62 -2.22
C ASP A 47 7.65 -34.14 -1.88
N TYR A 48 6.64 -34.77 -2.46
CA TYR A 48 5.24 -34.49 -2.17
C TYR A 48 4.84 -35.08 -0.82
N VAL A 49 5.37 -34.51 0.23
CA VAL A 49 5.12 -34.90 1.62
C VAL A 49 4.50 -33.70 2.37
N ALA A 50 3.39 -33.98 3.09
CA ALA A 50 2.71 -32.98 3.90
C ALA A 50 3.65 -32.31 4.90
N GLY A 51 3.43 -31.02 5.14
CA GLY A 51 4.10 -30.27 6.21
C GLY A 51 3.64 -30.74 7.60
N THR A 52 4.23 -30.15 8.63
CA THR A 52 3.88 -30.41 10.03
C THR A 52 2.47 -29.92 10.37
N ASP A 53 1.90 -29.09 9.55
CA ASP A 53 0.53 -28.54 9.60
C ASP A 53 -0.49 -29.40 8.84
N ASP A 54 -0.09 -30.59 8.38
CA ASP A 54 -0.92 -31.50 7.58
C ASP A 54 -1.47 -30.89 6.29
N THR A 55 -0.69 -30.02 5.66
CA THR A 55 -1.03 -29.35 4.40
C THR A 55 0.07 -29.51 3.37
N LEU A 56 -0.30 -29.39 2.10
CA LEU A 56 0.63 -29.35 0.98
C LEU A 56 0.05 -28.52 -0.17
N ILE A 57 0.78 -27.52 -0.64
CA ILE A 57 0.53 -26.85 -1.92
C ILE A 57 1.52 -27.38 -2.94
N PHE A 58 1.05 -27.66 -4.15
CA PHE A 58 1.90 -28.08 -5.24
C PHE A 58 1.41 -27.54 -6.60
N GLU A 59 2.37 -27.40 -7.49
CA GLU A 59 2.15 -27.11 -8.91
C GLU A 59 2.50 -28.37 -9.69
N PRO A 60 1.57 -28.91 -10.49
CA PRO A 60 1.85 -30.13 -11.26
C PRO A 60 2.86 -29.85 -12.36
N ASP A 61 3.78 -30.77 -12.54
CA ASP A 61 4.62 -30.82 -13.73
C ASP A 61 3.90 -31.62 -14.85
N ASN A 62 4.61 -32.39 -15.63
CA ASN A 62 4.02 -33.16 -16.73
C ASN A 62 3.46 -34.55 -16.33
N GLY A 63 3.30 -34.80 -15.04
CA GLY A 63 2.75 -36.05 -14.52
C GLY A 63 1.24 -36.14 -14.73
N SER A 64 0.73 -37.37 -14.93
CA SER A 64 -0.70 -37.60 -15.07
C SER A 64 -1.39 -37.96 -13.76
N ARG A 65 -0.63 -38.40 -12.77
CA ARG A 65 -1.15 -38.81 -11.46
C ARG A 65 -0.11 -38.56 -10.38
N TYR A 66 -0.50 -38.05 -9.24
CA TYR A 66 0.38 -37.65 -8.15
C TYR A 66 0.01 -38.34 -6.85
N LEU A 67 1.01 -38.80 -6.11
CA LEU A 67 0.88 -39.38 -4.79
C LEU A 67 1.49 -38.43 -3.76
N PHE A 68 0.68 -38.05 -2.78
CA PHE A 68 1.06 -37.17 -1.68
C PHE A 68 1.03 -37.95 -0.38
N ASN A 69 2.10 -37.86 0.40
CA ASN A 69 2.33 -38.70 1.59
C ASN A 69 2.40 -37.85 2.86
N GLY A 70 2.45 -38.51 4.01
CA GLY A 70 2.85 -37.90 5.27
C GLY A 70 1.73 -37.25 6.09
N PHE A 71 0.46 -37.40 5.70
CA PHE A 71 -0.68 -36.85 6.44
C PHE A 71 -0.97 -37.63 7.73
N SER A 72 -1.46 -36.96 8.75
CA SER A 72 -1.75 -37.55 10.07
C SER A 72 -3.10 -38.28 10.12
N SER A 73 -3.98 -38.09 9.13
CA SER A 73 -5.36 -38.58 9.11
C SER A 73 -5.77 -39.08 7.71
N ASP A 74 -6.74 -39.98 7.65
CA ASP A 74 -7.38 -40.44 6.44
C ASP A 74 -8.48 -39.47 5.92
N THR A 75 -8.87 -38.50 6.73
CA THR A 75 -9.88 -37.50 6.35
C THR A 75 -9.22 -36.38 5.52
N LEU A 76 -8.88 -36.71 4.28
CA LEU A 76 -8.17 -35.84 3.36
C LEU A 76 -9.10 -35.13 2.38
N ALA A 77 -8.72 -33.95 1.97
CA ALA A 77 -9.33 -33.20 0.89
C ALA A 77 -8.25 -32.64 -0.05
N ALA A 78 -8.61 -32.53 -1.32
CA ALA A 78 -7.79 -31.84 -2.32
C ALA A 78 -8.64 -30.81 -3.06
N CYS A 79 -8.07 -29.66 -3.31
CA CYS A 79 -8.72 -28.56 -4.01
C CYS A 79 -7.80 -28.04 -5.12
N ASP A 80 -8.38 -27.73 -6.25
CA ASP A 80 -7.77 -26.88 -7.27
C ASP A 80 -7.94 -25.42 -6.85
N ILE A 81 -6.82 -24.73 -6.67
CA ILE A 81 -6.73 -23.33 -6.24
C ILE A 81 -6.11 -22.43 -7.31
N THR A 82 -6.09 -22.90 -8.55
CA THR A 82 -5.55 -22.16 -9.71
C THR A 82 -6.22 -20.78 -9.84
N ASP A 83 -7.53 -20.74 -9.69
CA ASP A 83 -8.27 -19.50 -9.51
C ASP A 83 -8.72 -19.40 -8.04
N PRO A 84 -8.12 -18.50 -7.25
CA PRO A 84 -8.46 -18.36 -5.83
C PRO A 84 -9.90 -17.92 -5.59
N ASN A 85 -10.58 -17.35 -6.60
CA ASN A 85 -12.00 -16.97 -6.52
C ASN A 85 -12.95 -18.14 -6.83
N VAL A 86 -12.45 -19.19 -7.48
CA VAL A 86 -13.24 -20.34 -7.92
C VAL A 86 -12.54 -21.62 -7.49
N VAL A 87 -12.42 -21.84 -6.19
CA VAL A 87 -11.82 -23.04 -5.62
C VAL A 87 -12.68 -24.26 -5.94
N MET A 88 -12.09 -25.25 -6.63
CA MET A 88 -12.80 -26.48 -7.00
C MET A 88 -12.30 -27.66 -6.17
N ARG A 89 -13.23 -28.38 -5.53
CA ARG A 89 -12.88 -29.58 -4.80
C ARG A 89 -12.66 -30.74 -5.75
N ILE A 90 -11.53 -31.44 -5.60
CA ILE A 90 -11.26 -32.71 -6.26
C ILE A 90 -12.12 -33.80 -5.58
N THR A 91 -12.84 -34.58 -6.36
CA THR A 91 -13.71 -35.64 -5.84
C THR A 91 -13.24 -37.05 -6.22
N ASP A 92 -12.42 -37.18 -7.26
CA ASP A 92 -11.84 -38.44 -7.70
C ASP A 92 -10.41 -38.59 -7.18
N TYR A 93 -10.28 -39.17 -6.00
CA TYR A 93 -9.03 -39.48 -5.36
C TYR A 93 -9.07 -40.78 -4.57
N THR A 94 -7.92 -41.36 -4.29
CA THR A 94 -7.76 -42.54 -3.47
C THR A 94 -6.95 -42.22 -2.23
N VAL A 95 -7.44 -42.58 -1.05
CA VAL A 95 -6.70 -42.51 0.21
C VAL A 95 -6.17 -43.89 0.57
N SER A 96 -4.92 -43.94 1.02
CA SER A 96 -4.29 -45.19 1.50
C SER A 96 -3.54 -44.93 2.80
N GLY A 97 -3.28 -46.00 3.54
CA GLY A 97 -2.64 -45.96 4.85
C GLY A 97 -3.47 -46.62 5.94
N PRO A 98 -3.03 -46.54 7.23
CA PRO A 98 -1.75 -45.93 7.60
C PRO A 98 -0.57 -46.79 7.17
N ASP A 99 0.56 -46.17 6.88
CA ASP A 99 1.86 -46.79 6.66
C ASP A 99 2.52 -47.25 7.98
N GLY A 100 3.79 -47.66 7.93
CA GLY A 100 4.55 -48.12 9.11
C GLY A 100 4.79 -47.04 10.16
N ASP A 101 4.68 -45.76 9.77
CA ASP A 101 4.82 -44.58 10.63
C ASP A 101 3.46 -43.98 11.02
N GLY A 102 2.38 -44.67 10.70
CA GLY A 102 1.00 -44.22 11.01
C GLY A 102 0.50 -43.08 10.12
N LYS A 103 1.12 -42.87 8.96
CA LYS A 103 0.79 -41.80 8.03
C LYS A 103 -0.11 -42.26 6.90
N TYR A 104 -0.86 -41.33 6.35
CA TYR A 104 -1.77 -41.53 5.23
C TYR A 104 -1.30 -40.83 3.97
N SER A 105 -1.78 -41.30 2.84
CA SER A 105 -1.47 -40.76 1.52
C SER A 105 -2.74 -40.54 0.73
N ILE A 106 -2.72 -39.57 -0.17
CA ILE A 106 -3.79 -39.31 -1.15
C ILE A 106 -3.19 -39.33 -2.55
N GLU A 107 -3.91 -39.94 -3.48
CA GLU A 107 -3.50 -40.01 -4.88
C GLU A 107 -4.66 -39.51 -5.76
N PHE A 108 -4.37 -38.59 -6.67
CA PHE A 108 -5.32 -38.11 -7.67
C PHE A 108 -4.64 -37.63 -8.95
N GLU A 109 -5.44 -37.40 -9.98
CA GLU A 109 -5.04 -36.81 -11.25
C GLU A 109 -5.48 -35.35 -11.29
N PRO A 110 -4.56 -34.38 -11.49
CA PRO A 110 -4.93 -32.99 -11.66
C PRO A 110 -5.86 -32.76 -12.84
N ALA A 111 -6.77 -31.82 -12.72
CA ALA A 111 -7.61 -31.42 -13.85
C ALA A 111 -6.76 -30.79 -14.97
N SER A 112 -7.20 -30.97 -16.21
CA SER A 112 -6.54 -30.35 -17.36
C SER A 112 -6.62 -28.82 -17.25
N GLY A 113 -5.45 -28.15 -17.17
CA GLY A 113 -5.34 -26.70 -17.05
C GLY A 113 -5.32 -26.20 -15.61
N GLY A 114 -5.31 -27.08 -14.61
CA GLY A 114 -5.05 -26.67 -13.23
C GLY A 114 -3.55 -26.51 -12.97
N ASP A 115 -3.16 -25.36 -12.42
CA ASP A 115 -1.75 -24.99 -12.20
C ASP A 115 -1.36 -25.05 -10.72
N SER A 116 -2.31 -25.01 -9.79
CA SER A 116 -2.01 -25.02 -8.35
C SER A 116 -3.06 -25.77 -7.56
N TYR A 117 -2.60 -26.62 -6.66
CA TYR A 117 -3.46 -27.50 -5.86
C TYR A 117 -3.10 -27.43 -4.38
N TYR A 118 -4.12 -27.58 -3.54
CA TYR A 118 -4.00 -27.61 -2.09
C TYR A 118 -4.55 -28.92 -1.55
N VAL A 119 -3.73 -29.66 -0.83
CA VAL A 119 -4.09 -30.92 -0.17
C VAL A 119 -3.98 -30.73 1.34
N LEU A 120 -4.98 -31.17 2.08
CA LEU A 120 -5.05 -30.99 3.53
C LEU A 120 -5.87 -32.05 4.23
N THR A 121 -5.64 -32.25 5.53
CA THR A 121 -6.55 -33.00 6.39
C THR A 121 -7.75 -32.15 6.82
N SER A 122 -8.85 -32.78 7.19
CA SER A 122 -9.99 -32.04 7.73
C SER A 122 -9.68 -31.25 8.99
N ALA A 123 -8.68 -31.69 9.77
CA ALA A 123 -8.24 -30.99 10.97
C ALA A 123 -7.43 -29.73 10.66
N ALA A 124 -6.81 -29.67 9.48
CA ALA A 124 -6.05 -28.51 9.02
C ALA A 124 -6.94 -27.39 8.44
N VAL A 125 -8.25 -27.67 8.24
CA VAL A 125 -9.20 -26.64 7.80
C VAL A 125 -9.32 -25.57 8.86
N LYS A 126 -8.95 -24.34 8.50
CA LYS A 126 -9.11 -23.19 9.38
C LYS A 126 -10.54 -22.66 9.30
N THR A 127 -11.09 -22.27 10.42
CA THR A 127 -12.31 -21.48 10.51
C THR A 127 -11.97 -20.03 10.75
N PRO A 128 -12.69 -19.06 10.16
CA PRO A 128 -12.47 -17.66 10.49
C PRO A 128 -12.76 -17.41 11.96
N ASP A 129 -11.98 -16.56 12.60
CA ASP A 129 -12.15 -16.19 14.01
C ASP A 129 -13.45 -15.42 14.24
N ALA A 130 -13.86 -14.62 13.25
CA ALA A 130 -15.12 -13.88 13.23
C ALA A 130 -15.63 -13.70 11.80
N LEU A 131 -16.94 -13.56 11.67
CA LEU A 131 -17.60 -13.06 10.47
C LEU A 131 -18.36 -11.81 10.90
N THR A 132 -17.99 -10.65 10.33
CA THR A 132 -18.67 -9.39 10.57
C THR A 132 -19.41 -9.00 9.31
N GLU A 133 -20.67 -8.57 9.46
CA GLU A 133 -21.44 -8.04 8.35
C GLU A 133 -20.81 -6.72 7.90
N ASP A 134 -20.59 -6.59 6.61
CA ASP A 134 -20.09 -5.38 5.99
C ASP A 134 -21.18 -4.75 5.10
N SER A 135 -21.09 -3.42 4.92
CA SER A 135 -21.97 -2.67 4.03
C SER A 135 -21.41 -2.73 2.62
N ALA A 136 -22.07 -3.45 1.73
CA ALA A 136 -21.63 -3.61 0.36
C ALA A 136 -21.44 -2.25 -0.35
N SER A 137 -20.27 -1.99 -0.82
CA SER A 137 -19.95 -0.85 -1.70
C SER A 137 -20.24 -1.19 -3.17
N SER A 138 -20.05 -0.24 -4.06
CA SER A 138 -20.31 -0.41 -5.49
C SER A 138 -19.32 0.38 -6.35
N LEU A 139 -18.05 0.34 -6.00
CA LEU A 139 -17.00 1.13 -6.66
C LEU A 139 -16.74 0.70 -8.10
N PHE A 140 -17.06 -0.57 -8.43
CA PHE A 140 -17.04 -1.08 -9.81
C PHE A 140 -18.22 -0.64 -10.67
N ASP A 141 -19.24 0.03 -10.11
CA ASP A 141 -20.36 0.50 -10.92
C ASP A 141 -19.92 1.65 -11.84
N THR A 142 -19.98 1.42 -13.14
CA THR A 142 -19.68 2.45 -14.17
C THR A 142 -20.71 3.59 -14.19
N GLY A 143 -21.81 3.46 -13.45
CA GLY A 143 -22.77 4.52 -13.18
C GLY A 143 -22.25 5.61 -12.24
N ASN A 144 -21.22 5.33 -11.45
CA ASN A 144 -20.55 6.31 -10.62
C ASN A 144 -19.91 7.42 -11.45
N GLY A 145 -19.62 8.54 -10.83
CA GLY A 145 -18.95 9.66 -11.51
C GLY A 145 -18.62 10.78 -10.55
N ALA A 146 -17.38 11.22 -10.60
CA ALA A 146 -16.87 12.34 -9.81
C ALA A 146 -15.70 12.96 -10.56
N ASP A 147 -15.48 14.26 -10.35
CA ASP A 147 -14.22 14.91 -10.73
C ASP A 147 -13.32 15.15 -9.52
N TYR A 148 -13.85 14.96 -8.30
CA TYR A 148 -13.14 15.08 -7.03
C TYR A 148 -13.38 13.83 -6.17
N LEU A 149 -12.33 13.05 -5.94
CA LEU A 149 -12.33 11.89 -5.04
C LEU A 149 -11.82 12.33 -3.66
N LEU A 150 -12.62 12.14 -2.62
CA LEU A 150 -12.18 12.28 -1.23
C LEU A 150 -12.14 10.88 -0.62
N ILE A 151 -10.94 10.41 -0.31
CA ILE A 151 -10.72 9.06 0.22
C ILE A 151 -10.27 9.18 1.67
N THR A 152 -10.99 8.53 2.57
CA THR A 152 -10.71 8.55 4.00
C THR A 152 -11.02 7.20 4.62
N HIS A 153 -10.80 7.05 5.92
CA HIS A 153 -11.11 5.84 6.67
C HIS A 153 -12.38 6.06 7.51
N ARG A 154 -13.21 5.02 7.62
CA ARG A 154 -14.48 5.09 8.37
C ARG A 154 -14.34 5.63 9.80
N GLU A 155 -13.26 5.32 10.50
CA GLU A 155 -13.04 5.77 11.88
C GLU A 155 -12.78 7.27 12.04
N ILE A 156 -12.36 7.96 10.97
CA ILE A 156 -12.11 9.40 11.01
C ILE A 156 -13.08 10.22 10.16
N GLY A 157 -13.82 9.57 9.26
CA GLY A 157 -14.79 10.22 8.38
C GLY A 157 -16.24 10.09 8.85
N TRP A 158 -16.60 9.05 9.60
CA TRP A 158 -17.97 8.77 10.00
C TRP A 158 -18.09 8.50 11.50
N ASP A 159 -19.29 8.67 12.03
CA ASP A 159 -19.64 8.33 13.40
C ASP A 159 -20.00 6.83 13.53
N VAL A 160 -20.32 6.42 14.76
CA VAL A 160 -20.69 5.01 15.07
C VAL A 160 -21.99 4.54 14.41
N ASN A 161 -22.79 5.44 13.85
CA ASN A 161 -24.03 5.12 13.13
C ASN A 161 -23.80 5.09 11.62
N GLY A 162 -22.59 5.45 11.16
CA GLY A 162 -22.26 5.58 9.74
C GLY A 162 -22.64 6.93 9.14
N ASP A 163 -22.98 7.93 9.97
CA ASP A 163 -23.25 9.28 9.50
C ASP A 163 -21.92 10.04 9.33
N PRO A 164 -21.73 10.83 8.25
CA PRO A 164 -20.53 11.63 8.06
C PRO A 164 -20.27 12.58 9.22
N LEU A 165 -19.02 12.70 9.63
CA LEU A 165 -18.63 13.71 10.62
C LEU A 165 -18.71 15.13 10.03
N PRO A 166 -18.99 16.16 10.84
CA PRO A 166 -19.19 17.54 10.36
C PRO A 166 -18.06 18.07 9.49
N TRP A 167 -16.81 17.71 9.77
CA TRP A 167 -15.68 18.15 8.97
C TRP A 167 -15.74 17.64 7.52
N LEU A 168 -16.25 16.42 7.36
CA LEU A 168 -16.36 15.78 6.05
C LEU A 168 -17.47 16.44 5.24
N ASP A 169 -18.66 16.62 5.84
CA ASP A 169 -19.78 17.31 5.22
C ASP A 169 -19.43 18.75 4.82
N ASP A 170 -18.77 19.50 5.73
CA ASP A 170 -18.39 20.89 5.47
C ASP A 170 -17.37 21.00 4.32
N LEU A 171 -16.40 20.09 4.25
CA LEU A 171 -15.40 20.09 3.19
C LEU A 171 -16.00 19.67 1.84
N VAL A 172 -16.88 18.66 1.85
CA VAL A 172 -17.64 18.23 0.66
C VAL A 172 -18.49 19.38 0.15
N ALA A 173 -19.27 20.03 1.02
CA ALA A 173 -20.12 21.17 0.66
C ALA A 173 -19.29 22.31 0.04
N LEU A 174 -18.11 22.61 0.58
CA LEU A 174 -17.22 23.63 0.00
C LEU A 174 -16.81 23.26 -1.43
N ARG A 175 -16.45 22.01 -1.68
CA ARG A 175 -16.03 21.56 -3.03
C ARG A 175 -17.21 21.56 -4.00
N GLU A 176 -18.39 21.16 -3.57
CA GLU A 176 -19.62 21.21 -4.37
C GLU A 176 -20.03 22.64 -4.72
N ASP A 177 -19.93 23.57 -3.76
CA ASP A 177 -20.15 25.02 -4.00
C ASP A 177 -19.16 25.61 -5.01
N GLN A 178 -17.98 25.04 -5.12
CA GLN A 178 -16.97 25.36 -6.14
C GLN A 178 -17.25 24.73 -7.50
N GLY A 179 -18.28 23.88 -7.59
CA GLY A 179 -18.75 23.25 -8.82
C GLY A 179 -18.18 21.85 -9.10
N HIS A 180 -17.53 21.26 -8.11
CA HIS A 180 -17.04 19.87 -8.20
C HIS A 180 -18.15 18.85 -7.93
N ARG A 181 -18.03 17.68 -8.52
CA ARG A 181 -18.80 16.49 -8.15
C ARG A 181 -17.93 15.64 -7.25
N VAL A 182 -18.22 15.68 -5.96
CA VAL A 182 -17.44 14.98 -4.95
C VAL A 182 -17.97 13.55 -4.75
N GLN A 183 -17.09 12.59 -4.73
CA GLN A 183 -17.37 11.24 -4.24
C GLN A 183 -16.47 10.98 -3.04
N VAL A 184 -17.10 10.75 -1.90
CA VAL A 184 -16.40 10.25 -0.70
C VAL A 184 -16.35 8.74 -0.76
N VAL A 185 -15.18 8.18 -0.43
CA VAL A 185 -14.91 6.75 -0.47
C VAL A 185 -14.20 6.34 0.83
N ASP A 186 -14.70 5.29 1.46
CA ASP A 186 -14.00 4.61 2.54
C ASP A 186 -12.88 3.74 1.96
N ILE A 187 -11.70 3.82 2.54
CA ILE A 187 -10.56 3.01 2.10
C ILE A 187 -10.80 1.51 2.32
N GLU A 188 -11.61 1.11 3.32
CA GLU A 188 -11.94 -0.29 3.55
C GLU A 188 -12.75 -0.85 2.38
N ASP A 189 -13.70 -0.09 1.81
CA ASP A 189 -14.43 -0.48 0.59
C ASP A 189 -13.50 -0.70 -0.60
N ILE A 190 -12.44 0.13 -0.70
CA ILE A 190 -11.41 -0.05 -1.73
C ILE A 190 -10.65 -1.37 -1.52
N TYR A 191 -10.28 -1.69 -0.27
CA TYR A 191 -9.61 -2.95 0.00
C TYR A 191 -10.50 -4.15 -0.32
N ASP A 192 -11.78 -4.07 0.02
CA ASP A 192 -12.74 -5.16 -0.23
C ASP A 192 -12.91 -5.41 -1.73
N GLU A 193 -13.19 -4.39 -2.51
CA GLU A 193 -13.44 -4.55 -3.95
C GLU A 193 -12.16 -4.77 -4.77
N PHE A 194 -11.04 -4.11 -4.44
CA PHE A 194 -9.82 -4.14 -5.27
C PHE A 194 -8.70 -5.04 -4.75
N SER A 195 -8.82 -5.61 -3.57
CA SER A 195 -7.80 -6.49 -2.99
C SER A 195 -8.31 -7.56 -2.03
N TYR A 196 -9.61 -7.90 -2.09
CA TYR A 196 -10.21 -8.95 -1.26
C TYR A 196 -10.01 -8.71 0.25
N GLY A 197 -10.12 -7.46 0.70
CA GLY A 197 -9.87 -7.04 2.09
C GLY A 197 -8.39 -6.95 2.47
N ILE A 198 -7.46 -7.17 1.55
CA ILE A 198 -6.02 -7.08 1.86
C ILE A 198 -5.58 -5.62 1.80
N LYS A 199 -5.16 -5.08 2.94
CA LYS A 199 -4.65 -3.71 3.07
C LYS A 199 -3.29 -3.57 2.35
N ARG A 200 -3.29 -2.92 1.20
CA ARG A 200 -2.09 -2.67 0.40
C ARG A 200 -2.22 -1.41 -0.47
N PRO A 201 -1.13 -0.67 -0.70
CA PRO A 201 -1.15 0.55 -1.51
C PRO A 201 -1.68 0.31 -2.94
N ARG A 202 -1.40 -0.85 -3.49
CA ARG A 202 -1.83 -1.19 -4.86
C ARG A 202 -3.34 -1.15 -5.06
N ALA A 203 -4.13 -1.54 -4.05
CA ALA A 203 -5.59 -1.49 -4.13
C ALA A 203 -6.10 -0.06 -4.35
N LEU A 204 -5.54 0.91 -3.63
CA LEU A 204 -5.88 2.32 -3.80
C LEU A 204 -5.55 2.82 -5.22
N LYS A 205 -4.39 2.47 -5.74
CA LYS A 205 -4.02 2.82 -7.13
C LYS A 205 -4.95 2.18 -8.15
N ASP A 206 -5.28 0.90 -7.97
CA ASP A 206 -6.14 0.16 -8.89
C ASP A 206 -7.56 0.74 -8.88
N PHE A 207 -8.08 1.13 -7.73
CA PHE A 207 -9.36 1.86 -7.63
C PHE A 207 -9.32 3.20 -8.38
N ILE A 208 -8.32 4.05 -8.11
CA ILE A 208 -8.19 5.36 -8.76
C ILE A 208 -8.08 5.20 -10.28
N SER A 209 -7.29 4.24 -10.74
CA SER A 209 -7.15 3.91 -12.16
C SER A 209 -8.47 3.42 -12.78
N TYR A 210 -9.22 2.60 -12.03
CA TYR A 210 -10.53 2.13 -12.48
C TYR A 210 -11.54 3.29 -12.59
N ALA A 211 -11.64 4.14 -11.57
CA ALA A 211 -12.52 5.30 -11.56
C ALA A 211 -12.21 6.26 -12.71
N TYR A 212 -10.92 6.55 -12.94
CA TYR A 212 -10.46 7.39 -14.05
C TYR A 212 -10.89 6.85 -15.41
N SER A 213 -10.79 5.54 -15.60
CA SER A 213 -10.98 4.91 -16.92
C SER A 213 -12.43 4.51 -17.20
N ASN A 214 -13.24 4.22 -16.16
CA ASN A 214 -14.53 3.54 -16.33
C ASN A 214 -15.74 4.31 -15.80
N TRP A 215 -15.55 5.26 -14.87
CA TRP A 215 -16.67 6.03 -14.33
C TRP A 215 -17.18 7.05 -15.37
N ARG A 216 -18.39 7.57 -15.13
CA ARG A 216 -19.00 8.58 -16.03
C ARG A 216 -18.15 9.83 -16.12
N ALA A 217 -18.00 10.33 -17.32
CA ALA A 217 -17.33 11.61 -17.59
C ALA A 217 -17.96 12.81 -16.85
N PRO A 218 -17.17 13.82 -16.45
CA PRO A 218 -15.71 13.87 -16.56
C PRO A 218 -15.02 12.85 -15.65
N ALA A 219 -13.85 12.37 -16.04
CA ALA A 219 -13.01 11.52 -15.20
C ALA A 219 -12.53 12.30 -13.97
N PRO A 220 -12.17 11.61 -12.86
CA PRO A 220 -11.56 12.26 -11.71
C PRO A 220 -10.33 13.09 -12.08
N GLN A 221 -10.26 14.30 -11.53
CA GLN A 221 -9.14 15.23 -11.71
C GLN A 221 -8.41 15.51 -10.40
N TYR A 222 -9.12 15.38 -9.28
CA TYR A 222 -8.62 15.68 -7.95
C TYR A 222 -8.79 14.47 -7.05
N VAL A 223 -7.75 14.17 -6.28
CA VAL A 223 -7.75 13.13 -5.24
C VAL A 223 -7.28 13.76 -3.94
N LEU A 224 -8.11 13.73 -2.93
CA LEU A 224 -7.77 14.13 -1.57
C LEU A 224 -7.76 12.90 -0.68
N LEU A 225 -6.62 12.59 -0.11
CA LEU A 225 -6.42 11.56 0.89
C LEU A 225 -6.53 12.21 2.28
N VAL A 226 -7.44 11.72 3.13
CA VAL A 226 -7.54 12.21 4.52
C VAL A 226 -7.30 11.07 5.48
N GLY A 227 -6.16 11.10 6.13
CA GLY A 227 -5.67 10.07 7.04
C GLY A 227 -4.17 9.94 6.99
N ASP A 228 -3.58 9.73 8.17
CA ASP A 228 -2.15 9.50 8.30
C ASP A 228 -1.78 8.07 7.88
N SER A 229 -0.50 7.85 7.72
CA SER A 229 0.10 6.58 7.33
C SER A 229 1.28 6.27 8.23
N THR A 230 1.58 5.01 8.42
CA THR A 230 2.82 4.59 9.09
C THR A 230 3.78 3.95 8.10
N TYR A 231 5.08 4.06 8.40
CA TYR A 231 6.15 3.38 7.69
C TYR A 231 6.12 1.86 7.92
N ASP A 232 5.62 1.43 9.09
CA ASP A 232 5.53 0.02 9.49
C ASP A 232 4.07 -0.41 9.77
N PRO A 233 3.22 -0.55 8.75
CA PRO A 233 1.80 -0.89 8.92
C PRO A 233 1.56 -2.29 9.50
N LYS A 234 2.60 -3.10 9.63
CA LYS A 234 2.54 -4.45 10.20
C LYS A 234 3.19 -4.57 11.58
N ASP A 235 3.63 -3.44 12.14
CA ASP A 235 4.30 -3.37 13.44
C ASP A 235 5.48 -4.37 13.57
N HIS A 236 6.29 -4.47 12.54
CA HIS A 236 7.47 -5.34 12.56
C HIS A 236 8.50 -4.86 13.59
N TRP A 237 8.52 -3.57 13.88
CA TRP A 237 9.41 -2.97 14.88
C TRP A 237 8.85 -3.00 16.30
N LEU A 238 7.60 -3.47 16.48
CA LEU A 238 6.93 -3.63 17.77
C LEU A 238 6.85 -2.30 18.58
N GLU A 239 6.71 -1.18 17.87
CA GLU A 239 6.55 0.14 18.50
C GLU A 239 5.11 0.44 18.90
N GLY A 240 4.16 -0.39 18.43
CA GLY A 240 2.73 -0.29 18.75
C GLY A 240 1.99 0.84 18.03
N ASP A 241 2.66 1.55 17.13
CA ASP A 241 2.04 2.57 16.28
C ASP A 241 1.72 1.99 14.89
N THR A 242 0.61 1.29 14.82
CA THR A 242 0.11 0.68 13.58
C THR A 242 -1.04 1.45 12.95
N THR A 243 -1.35 2.66 13.44
CA THR A 243 -2.48 3.44 12.96
C THR A 243 -2.19 4.02 11.58
N ALA A 244 -2.30 3.19 10.56
CA ALA A 244 -2.29 3.61 9.16
C ALA A 244 -3.73 3.66 8.65
N TYR A 245 -4.35 4.83 8.68
CA TYR A 245 -5.69 4.99 8.09
C TYR A 245 -5.66 4.85 6.58
N LEU A 246 -4.66 5.44 5.94
CA LEU A 246 -4.45 5.33 4.50
C LEU A 246 -3.04 4.81 4.21
N PRO A 247 -2.85 4.00 3.16
CA PRO A 247 -1.55 3.41 2.88
C PRO A 247 -0.57 4.46 2.36
N ALA A 248 0.71 4.28 2.66
CA ALA A 248 1.81 4.95 1.97
C ALA A 248 2.36 4.05 0.87
N TYR A 249 2.86 4.65 -0.20
CA TYR A 249 3.70 3.95 -1.17
C TYR A 249 5.14 4.42 -1.04
N LEU A 250 6.06 3.47 -0.96
CA LEU A 250 7.49 3.74 -0.79
C LEU A 250 8.22 3.56 -2.12
N ILE A 251 9.03 4.52 -2.49
CA ILE A 251 9.98 4.43 -3.60
C ILE A 251 11.40 4.55 -3.05
N PHE A 252 12.34 3.94 -3.74
CA PHE A 252 13.75 4.09 -3.39
C PHE A 252 14.34 5.32 -4.09
N VAL A 253 14.97 6.19 -3.31
CA VAL A 253 15.67 7.38 -3.80
C VAL A 253 17.15 7.28 -3.41
N ASP A 254 18.06 7.40 -4.38
CA ASP A 254 19.49 7.09 -4.25
C ASP A 254 20.20 7.67 -3.02
N TYR A 255 19.82 8.84 -2.58
CA TYR A 255 20.51 9.51 -1.47
C TYR A 255 19.71 9.53 -0.15
N LYS A 256 18.43 9.06 -0.18
CA LYS A 256 17.56 9.06 0.99
C LYS A 256 17.04 7.67 1.39
N GLY A 257 17.21 6.66 0.52
CA GLY A 257 16.62 5.36 0.70
C GLY A 257 15.12 5.34 0.39
N GLU A 258 14.36 4.56 1.12
CA GLU A 258 12.91 4.50 0.96
C GLU A 258 12.26 5.83 1.34
N THR A 259 11.44 6.33 0.46
CA THR A 259 10.78 7.64 0.58
C THR A 259 9.32 7.52 0.18
N VAL A 260 8.44 8.12 0.97
CA VAL A 260 6.98 8.13 0.71
C VAL A 260 6.67 8.99 -0.51
N THR A 261 5.75 8.52 -1.35
CA THR A 261 5.18 9.30 -2.45
C THR A 261 3.69 9.01 -2.60
N ASP A 262 2.87 10.06 -2.62
CA ASP A 262 1.45 9.95 -2.96
C ASP A 262 1.21 10.08 -4.48
N GLU A 263 2.12 10.71 -5.23
CA GLU A 263 2.01 10.88 -6.69
C GLU A 263 1.91 9.55 -7.44
N TRP A 264 2.52 8.50 -6.90
CA TRP A 264 2.43 7.16 -7.48
C TRP A 264 0.99 6.66 -7.64
N PHE A 265 0.07 7.04 -6.74
CA PHE A 265 -1.32 6.61 -6.81
C PHE A 265 -2.04 7.17 -8.04
N VAL A 266 -1.62 8.31 -8.54
CA VAL A 266 -2.25 9.05 -9.65
C VAL A 266 -1.42 9.06 -10.94
N THR A 267 -0.31 8.37 -10.99
CA THR A 267 0.47 8.09 -12.20
C THR A 267 -0.07 6.81 -12.83
N ILE A 268 -1.11 6.88 -13.65
CA ILE A 268 -1.93 5.74 -14.07
C ILE A 268 -2.01 5.54 -15.58
N SER A 269 -1.71 6.56 -16.36
CA SER A 269 -1.80 6.53 -17.84
C SER A 269 -0.43 6.80 -18.47
N GLY A 270 -0.11 6.10 -19.54
CA GLY A 270 1.21 6.25 -20.18
C GLY A 270 2.30 5.41 -19.50
N ASP A 271 3.55 5.68 -19.89
CA ASP A 271 4.76 5.04 -19.38
C ASP A 271 5.76 6.12 -18.94
N ASP A 272 5.27 7.11 -18.21
CA ASP A 272 6.06 8.18 -17.66
C ASP A 272 5.81 8.35 -16.15
N ALA A 273 6.51 9.30 -15.52
CA ALA A 273 6.38 9.59 -14.10
C ALA A 273 5.53 10.85 -13.82
N ILE A 274 4.73 11.30 -14.80
CA ILE A 274 3.91 12.49 -14.67
C ILE A 274 2.55 12.10 -14.08
N PRO A 275 2.12 12.73 -12.98
CA PRO A 275 0.79 12.48 -12.44
C PRO A 275 -0.33 12.88 -13.40
N ASP A 276 -1.34 12.02 -13.56
CA ASP A 276 -2.51 12.28 -14.43
C ASP A 276 -3.61 13.08 -13.73
N MET A 277 -3.53 13.21 -12.42
CA MET A 277 -4.46 13.93 -11.57
C MET A 277 -3.72 14.71 -10.49
N TYR A 278 -4.39 15.70 -9.92
CA TYR A 278 -3.90 16.38 -8.73
C TYR A 278 -4.19 15.53 -7.49
N ILE A 279 -3.17 15.34 -6.65
CA ILE A 279 -3.31 14.61 -5.40
C ILE A 279 -2.79 15.43 -4.23
N GLY A 280 -3.45 15.33 -3.08
CA GLY A 280 -2.97 15.88 -1.82
C GLY A 280 -3.39 15.00 -0.66
N ARG A 281 -2.65 15.10 0.45
CA ARG A 281 -2.95 14.38 1.68
C ARG A 281 -3.11 15.33 2.86
N LEU A 282 -4.14 15.10 3.66
CA LEU A 282 -4.27 15.61 5.01
C LEU A 282 -3.89 14.47 5.97
N PRO A 283 -2.68 14.47 6.54
CA PRO A 283 -2.18 13.37 7.36
C PRO A 283 -2.77 13.46 8.78
N ALA A 284 -4.06 13.21 8.90
CA ALA A 284 -4.77 13.26 10.17
C ALA A 284 -4.61 11.92 10.91
N ALA A 285 -4.11 11.98 12.13
CA ALA A 285 -3.96 10.82 13.01
C ALA A 285 -5.28 10.48 13.76
N ASP A 286 -6.27 11.35 13.70
CA ASP A 286 -7.63 11.13 14.23
C ASP A 286 -8.66 12.08 13.59
N ALA A 287 -9.94 11.91 13.96
CA ALA A 287 -11.03 12.74 13.47
C ALA A 287 -10.92 14.22 13.91
N ALA A 288 -10.30 14.51 15.05
CA ALA A 288 -10.15 15.88 15.55
C ALA A 288 -9.07 16.64 14.76
N GLU A 289 -8.00 15.98 14.39
CA GLU A 289 -7.00 16.55 13.48
C GLU A 289 -7.57 16.76 12.08
N ALA A 290 -8.33 15.78 11.54
CA ALA A 290 -9.03 15.94 10.27
C ALA A 290 -9.94 17.17 10.28
N ALA A 291 -10.73 17.34 11.35
CA ALA A 291 -11.59 18.50 11.55
C ALA A 291 -10.81 19.83 11.59
N THR A 292 -9.67 19.85 12.26
CA THR A 292 -8.81 21.04 12.36
C THR A 292 -8.22 21.42 10.99
N MET A 293 -7.74 20.43 10.24
CA MET A 293 -7.19 20.65 8.91
C MET A 293 -8.27 21.12 7.93
N ALA A 294 -9.44 20.45 7.93
CA ALA A 294 -10.59 20.86 7.10
C ALA A 294 -11.05 22.29 7.42
N ALA A 295 -11.22 22.62 8.70
CA ALA A 295 -11.61 23.97 9.13
C ALA A 295 -10.60 25.04 8.67
N THR A 296 -9.31 24.73 8.69
CA THR A 296 -8.25 25.63 8.21
C THR A 296 -8.39 25.90 6.72
N ILE A 297 -8.64 24.87 5.91
CA ILE A 297 -8.86 25.00 4.46
C ILE A 297 -10.11 25.82 4.19
N ILE A 298 -11.22 25.47 4.85
CA ILE A 298 -12.51 26.16 4.67
C ILE A 298 -12.37 27.65 5.04
N ALA A 299 -11.77 27.96 6.18
CA ALA A 299 -11.54 29.33 6.61
C ALA A 299 -10.68 30.12 5.63
N TYR A 300 -9.64 29.49 5.11
CA TYR A 300 -8.75 30.12 4.13
C TYR A 300 -9.47 30.42 2.81
N GLU A 301 -10.23 29.48 2.28
CA GLU A 301 -10.84 29.60 0.97
C GLU A 301 -12.13 30.45 0.99
N THR A 302 -12.86 30.48 2.10
CA THR A 302 -14.10 31.25 2.24
C THR A 302 -13.88 32.67 2.74
N THR A 303 -12.68 33.02 3.20
CA THR A 303 -12.37 34.40 3.62
C THR A 303 -12.42 35.33 2.41
N PRO A 304 -13.22 36.43 2.47
CA PRO A 304 -13.36 37.35 1.33
C PRO A 304 -12.03 37.91 0.85
N ASN A 305 -11.91 38.08 -0.47
CA ASN A 305 -10.69 38.56 -1.18
C ASN A 305 -10.28 40.02 -0.86
N SER A 306 -10.62 40.54 0.33
CA SER A 306 -10.07 41.80 0.87
C SER A 306 -8.57 41.71 1.21
N LYS A 307 -8.02 40.51 1.19
CA LYS A 307 -6.64 40.17 1.51
C LYS A 307 -5.59 41.07 0.83
N PHE A 308 -5.76 41.33 -0.46
CA PHE A 308 -4.80 42.14 -1.23
C PHE A 308 -5.00 43.65 -1.07
N SER A 309 -6.16 44.12 -0.54
CA SER A 309 -6.41 45.52 -0.26
C SER A 309 -5.99 45.96 1.15
N ASP A 310 -5.82 45.00 2.08
CA ASP A 310 -5.34 45.25 3.44
C ASP A 310 -3.81 45.23 3.48
N PRO A 311 -3.13 46.32 3.84
CA PRO A 311 -1.67 46.34 3.96
C PRO A 311 -1.12 45.43 5.03
N SER A 312 -1.91 45.03 6.01
CA SER A 312 -1.52 44.18 7.14
C SER A 312 -1.83 42.70 6.90
N ALA A 313 -2.39 42.34 5.73
CA ALA A 313 -2.74 40.96 5.43
C ALA A 313 -1.49 40.08 5.40
N TRP A 314 -1.50 39.01 6.19
CA TRP A 314 -0.39 38.07 6.31
C TRP A 314 -0.05 37.39 4.99
N GLU A 315 -1.01 37.25 4.09
CA GLU A 315 -0.85 36.66 2.76
C GLU A 315 0.10 37.46 1.85
N LYS A 316 0.45 38.67 2.24
CA LYS A 316 1.48 39.47 1.56
C LYS A 316 2.89 39.20 2.07
N ASN A 317 3.00 38.53 3.20
CA ASN A 317 4.29 38.22 3.78
C ASN A 317 4.89 36.99 3.08
N ILE A 318 6.12 37.11 2.64
CA ILE A 318 6.91 36.03 2.09
C ILE A 318 8.08 35.81 3.03
N LEU A 319 8.15 34.64 3.63
CA LEU A 319 9.29 34.23 4.45
C LEU A 319 10.34 33.60 3.56
N LEU A 320 11.52 34.23 3.48
CA LEU A 320 12.67 33.72 2.77
C LEU A 320 13.64 33.09 3.78
N ILE A 321 13.88 31.80 3.64
CA ILE A 321 14.76 31.04 4.52
C ILE A 321 15.97 30.58 3.70
N ALA A 322 17.15 30.79 4.20
CA ALA A 322 18.39 30.33 3.59
C ALA A 322 19.27 29.64 4.62
N ASP A 323 19.97 28.62 4.18
CA ASP A 323 21.06 28.04 4.93
C ASP A 323 22.31 28.95 4.88
N ASN A 324 23.21 28.74 5.81
CA ASN A 324 24.46 29.51 5.78
C ASN A 324 25.47 28.91 4.77
N GLN A 325 26.17 29.76 4.10
CA GLN A 325 27.14 29.43 3.05
C GLN A 325 28.45 28.81 3.59
N ARG A 326 28.62 28.67 4.91
CA ARG A 326 29.97 28.52 5.49
C ARG A 326 30.09 27.37 6.48
N GLU A 327 29.38 26.30 6.29
CA GLU A 327 29.55 25.10 7.08
C GLU A 327 30.50 24.09 6.43
N GLY A 328 31.50 23.66 7.19
CA GLY A 328 32.42 22.63 6.78
C GLY A 328 33.58 23.09 5.88
N GLN A 329 34.25 22.11 5.28
CA GLN A 329 35.41 22.35 4.40
C GLN A 329 35.03 22.65 2.96
N ASP A 330 33.77 22.40 2.60
CA ASP A 330 33.24 22.51 1.24
C ASP A 330 32.58 23.85 0.93
N TYR A 331 32.61 24.80 1.89
CA TYR A 331 31.98 26.13 1.77
C TYR A 331 32.42 26.93 0.52
N LEU A 332 33.55 26.60 -0.07
CA LEU A 332 34.07 27.27 -1.28
C LEU A 332 33.26 26.90 -2.54
N TYR A 333 32.48 25.85 -2.47
CA TYR A 333 31.67 25.33 -3.60
C TYR A 333 30.18 25.50 -3.39
N GLU A 334 29.77 25.98 -2.22
CA GLU A 334 28.37 26.22 -1.93
C GLU A 334 27.89 27.54 -2.57
N ALA A 335 26.63 27.53 -3.00
CA ALA A 335 25.96 28.75 -3.47
C ALA A 335 25.72 29.71 -2.29
N ASP A 336 25.75 31.00 -2.53
CA ASP A 336 25.32 32.00 -1.55
C ASP A 336 23.79 32.05 -1.54
N PHE A 337 23.17 31.17 -0.74
CA PHE A 337 21.72 31.06 -0.66
C PHE A 337 21.06 32.33 -0.09
N ALA A 338 21.72 33.03 0.81
CA ALA A 338 21.25 34.33 1.33
C ALA A 338 21.19 35.37 0.22
N ALA A 339 22.26 35.52 -0.57
CA ALA A 339 22.26 36.44 -1.71
C ALA A 339 21.26 36.06 -2.81
N MET A 340 20.97 34.77 -2.99
CA MET A 340 19.89 34.29 -3.88
C MET A 340 18.53 34.70 -3.38
N ASN A 341 18.27 34.60 -2.08
CA ASN A 341 17.03 35.05 -1.46
C ASN A 341 16.84 36.55 -1.55
N ASP A 342 17.90 37.33 -1.32
CA ASP A 342 17.88 38.78 -1.48
C ASP A 342 17.55 39.18 -2.94
N ALA A 343 18.15 38.51 -3.91
CA ALA A 343 17.83 38.70 -5.32
C ALA A 343 16.40 38.31 -5.67
N ALA A 344 15.85 37.27 -5.05
CA ALA A 344 14.46 36.87 -5.21
C ALA A 344 13.52 37.91 -4.59
N ALA A 345 13.86 38.45 -3.42
CA ALA A 345 13.11 39.53 -2.76
C ALA A 345 13.00 40.79 -3.64
N ASP A 346 14.05 41.15 -4.36
CA ASP A 346 14.05 42.29 -5.28
C ASP A 346 13.12 42.11 -6.48
N LEU A 347 12.75 40.89 -6.82
CA LEU A 347 11.82 40.57 -7.91
C LEU A 347 10.34 40.59 -7.47
N LEU A 348 10.08 40.65 -6.17
CA LEU A 348 8.70 40.60 -5.65
C LEU A 348 7.96 41.90 -5.97
N PRO A 349 6.64 41.82 -6.28
CA PRO A 349 5.80 43.01 -6.42
C PRO A 349 5.81 43.88 -5.16
N ALA A 350 5.73 45.17 -5.34
CA ALA A 350 5.79 46.14 -4.24
C ALA A 350 4.69 46.02 -3.16
N TYR A 351 3.65 45.24 -3.43
CA TYR A 351 2.60 44.95 -2.45
C TYR A 351 2.92 43.74 -1.55
N MET A 352 3.98 43.03 -1.83
CA MET A 352 4.46 41.91 -1.00
C MET A 352 5.52 42.37 -0.02
N ASN A 353 5.56 41.76 1.14
CA ASN A 353 6.46 42.09 2.23
C ASN A 353 7.43 40.92 2.46
N PRO A 354 8.63 40.94 1.85
CA PRO A 354 9.65 39.94 2.16
C PRO A 354 10.16 40.11 3.60
N GLN A 355 10.28 38.97 4.31
CA GLN A 355 10.76 38.87 5.71
C GLN A 355 12.03 38.07 5.80
#